data_10136eb3d02f15a2b8cb3641ee1577b8
#
_entry.id   10136eb3d02f15a2b8cb3641ee1577b8
#
_cell.length_a   1.000
_cell.length_b   1.000
_cell.length_c   1.000
_cell.angle_alpha   90.00
_cell.angle_beta   90.00
_cell.angle_gamma   90.00
#
_symmetry.space_group_name_H-M   'P 1'
#
loop_
_entity.id
_entity.type
_entity.pdbx_description
1 polymer ?
#
loop_
_entity_poly.entity_id
_entity_poly.type
_entity_poly.pdbx_seq_one_letter_code
_entity_poly.pdbx_strand_id
1 'polypeptide(L)'
;MPIRARDLSRTFGSFVAVADTTFDVKRGEIFGLLGPNGAGKTTTFRMLCGLLAPSGGEIEVVGWDLREAKAEVRAEIGYVAQKFSLYDKLTVEQNLRYFGRSYGFWGPRLTRRVAEAMRGYGLSAYRRMPAKSLPVGAKRDLSIACALLHHPKILFLDEATSGADLASRRAFWRSLTKLAAAGTTIVVTTHFMEEAEYCDRFLIQDAGRILALGSPGEVRAFAAKDAPGRTIRSIEDAFIAIVEAARAVRKKEAAS
;
A
#
# COMPACT_ATOMS: atom_id res chain seq x y z
N MET A 1 15.67 6.90 5.77
CA MET A 1 14.29 6.38 5.82
C MET A 1 13.89 5.99 4.42
N PRO A 2 13.13 4.90 4.20
CA PRO A 2 12.67 4.52 2.86
C PRO A 2 11.68 5.49 2.24
N ILE A 3 10.80 6.10 3.05
CA ILE A 3 9.85 7.12 2.58
C ILE A 3 9.82 8.27 3.59
N ARG A 4 9.83 9.49 3.06
CA ARG A 4 9.59 10.73 3.80
C ARG A 4 8.66 11.61 2.98
N ALA A 5 7.54 12.02 3.54
CA ALA A 5 6.61 12.98 2.99
C ALA A 5 6.56 14.21 3.90
N ARG A 6 6.66 15.41 3.32
CA ARG A 6 6.63 16.69 4.02
C ARG A 6 5.63 17.61 3.34
N ASP A 7 4.66 18.10 4.12
CA ASP A 7 3.63 19.05 3.71
C ASP A 7 2.99 18.70 2.37
N LEU A 8 2.82 17.39 2.17
CA LEU A 8 2.38 16.82 0.91
C LEU A 8 0.94 17.21 0.63
N SER A 9 0.70 17.81 -0.53
CA SER A 9 -0.62 18.22 -0.95
C SER A 9 -0.92 17.85 -2.39
N ARG A 10 -2.21 17.67 -2.69
CA ARG A 10 -2.72 17.46 -4.06
C ARG A 10 -4.09 18.08 -4.24
N THR A 11 -4.18 18.95 -5.24
CA THR A 11 -5.42 19.57 -5.69
C THR A 11 -5.79 19.12 -7.10
N PHE A 12 -7.07 19.06 -7.41
CA PHE A 12 -7.63 18.83 -8.73
C PHE A 12 -8.66 19.94 -8.99
N GLY A 13 -8.25 20.99 -9.74
CA GLY A 13 -9.02 22.23 -9.81
C GLY A 13 -9.21 22.84 -8.42
N SER A 14 -10.45 23.06 -7.99
CA SER A 14 -10.79 23.56 -6.65
C SER A 14 -10.86 22.46 -5.58
N PHE A 15 -10.82 21.18 -5.96
CA PHE A 15 -10.93 20.07 -5.01
C PHE A 15 -9.57 19.72 -4.39
N VAL A 16 -9.46 19.80 -3.06
CA VAL A 16 -8.28 19.41 -2.30
C VAL A 16 -8.40 17.94 -1.93
N ALA A 17 -7.66 17.07 -2.62
CA ALA A 17 -7.68 15.64 -2.40
C ALA A 17 -6.74 15.19 -1.26
N VAL A 18 -5.64 15.91 -1.06
CA VAL A 18 -4.69 15.73 0.05
C VAL A 18 -4.20 17.12 0.49
N ALA A 19 -4.20 17.37 1.79
CA ALA A 19 -3.80 18.63 2.39
C ALA A 19 -2.72 18.42 3.46
N ASP A 20 -1.59 19.08 3.28
CA ASP A 20 -0.49 19.25 4.26
C ASP A 20 -0.15 17.98 5.07
N THR A 21 0.06 16.88 4.34
CA THR A 21 0.29 15.57 4.91
C THR A 21 1.78 15.33 5.15
N THR A 22 2.19 15.16 6.42
CA THR A 22 3.58 14.90 6.82
C THR A 22 3.68 13.58 7.57
N PHE A 23 4.50 12.64 7.09
CA PHE A 23 4.81 11.37 7.74
C PHE A 23 6.08 10.74 7.18
N ASP A 24 6.55 9.70 7.88
CA ASP A 24 7.67 8.87 7.46
C ASP A 24 7.31 7.38 7.53
N VAL A 25 8.02 6.56 6.74
CA VAL A 25 7.96 5.10 6.81
C VAL A 25 9.34 4.56 7.09
N LYS A 26 9.46 3.63 8.07
CA LYS A 26 10.72 3.04 8.51
C LYS A 26 11.07 1.82 7.64
N ARG A 27 12.34 1.44 7.61
CA ARG A 27 12.81 0.27 6.87
C ARG A 27 12.27 -1.03 7.48
N GLY A 28 11.75 -1.92 6.63
CA GLY A 28 11.18 -3.19 7.07
C GLY A 28 9.85 -3.06 7.80
N GLU A 29 9.24 -1.87 7.80
CA GLU A 29 7.94 -1.59 8.41
C GLU A 29 6.80 -1.98 7.46
N ILE A 30 5.73 -2.51 8.02
CA ILE A 30 4.43 -2.59 7.35
C ILE A 30 3.65 -1.35 7.74
N PHE A 31 3.49 -0.42 6.80
CA PHE A 31 2.82 0.86 7.01
C PHE A 31 1.47 0.91 6.30
N GLY A 32 0.40 1.20 7.05
CA GLY A 32 -0.97 1.26 6.54
C GLY A 32 -1.46 2.68 6.24
N LEU A 33 -2.21 2.85 5.15
CA LEU A 33 -3.03 4.04 4.90
C LEU A 33 -4.49 3.62 5.02
N LEU A 34 -5.14 4.03 6.11
CA LEU A 34 -6.53 3.71 6.42
C LEU A 34 -7.43 4.91 6.21
N GLY A 35 -8.68 4.66 5.92
CA GLY A 35 -9.70 5.71 5.79
C GLY A 35 -10.87 5.26 4.93
N PRO A 36 -11.97 6.02 4.93
CA PRO A 36 -13.13 5.73 4.09
C PRO A 36 -12.83 5.97 2.60
N ASN A 37 -13.76 5.57 1.73
CA ASN A 37 -13.68 5.89 0.31
C ASN A 37 -13.73 7.42 0.13
N GLY A 38 -12.87 7.95 -0.75
CA GLY A 38 -12.74 9.40 -0.95
C GLY A 38 -11.86 10.13 0.08
N ALA A 39 -11.29 9.44 1.07
CA ALA A 39 -10.43 10.06 2.09
C ALA A 39 -9.12 10.66 1.57
N GLY A 40 -8.71 10.36 0.33
CA GLY A 40 -7.42 10.77 -0.23
C GLY A 40 -6.36 9.67 -0.26
N LYS A 41 -6.62 8.49 0.32
CA LYS A 41 -5.65 7.36 0.41
C LYS A 41 -5.00 7.01 -0.92
N THR A 42 -5.80 6.72 -1.94
CA THR A 42 -5.31 6.36 -3.28
C THR A 42 -4.50 7.50 -3.90
N THR A 43 -4.87 8.76 -3.63
CA THR A 43 -4.12 9.94 -4.10
C THR A 43 -2.76 10.01 -3.43
N THR A 44 -2.71 9.93 -2.09
CA THR A 44 -1.47 9.87 -1.32
C THR A 44 -0.60 8.71 -1.77
N PHE A 45 -1.16 7.52 -1.88
CA PHE A 45 -0.46 6.31 -2.31
C PHE A 45 0.16 6.45 -3.72
N ARG A 46 -0.60 6.99 -4.69
CA ARG A 46 -0.08 7.24 -6.05
C ARG A 46 1.01 8.28 -6.10
N MET A 47 0.97 9.28 -5.21
CA MET A 47 2.06 10.24 -5.08
C MET A 47 3.33 9.56 -4.56
N LEU A 48 3.23 8.70 -3.53
CA LEU A 48 4.37 7.93 -3.00
C LEU A 48 4.99 6.98 -4.02
N CYS A 49 4.20 6.43 -4.93
CA CYS A 49 4.67 5.55 -6.01
C CYS A 49 5.25 6.32 -7.21
N GLY A 50 5.22 7.66 -7.21
CA GLY A 50 5.61 8.47 -8.37
C GLY A 50 4.67 8.34 -9.58
N LEU A 51 3.44 7.85 -9.36
CA LEU A 51 2.39 7.73 -10.39
C LEU A 51 1.58 9.03 -10.53
N LEU A 52 1.64 9.90 -9.54
CA LEU A 52 0.96 11.18 -9.51
C LEU A 52 1.91 12.23 -8.92
N ALA A 53 2.09 13.35 -9.60
CA ALA A 53 2.87 14.46 -9.07
C ALA A 53 2.11 15.17 -7.94
N PRO A 54 2.75 15.56 -6.82
CA PRO A 54 2.13 16.41 -5.82
C PRO A 54 1.87 17.82 -6.38
N SER A 55 0.92 18.54 -5.79
CA SER A 55 0.70 19.97 -6.04
C SER A 55 1.63 20.83 -5.18
N GLY A 56 2.01 20.35 -4.00
CA GLY A 56 2.93 20.97 -3.08
C GLY A 56 3.57 19.96 -2.14
N GLY A 57 4.58 20.40 -1.39
CA GLY A 57 5.33 19.55 -0.48
C GLY A 57 6.41 18.73 -1.16
N GLU A 58 7.04 17.83 -0.40
CA GLU A 58 8.20 17.05 -0.84
C GLU A 58 7.98 15.55 -0.55
N ILE A 59 8.46 14.71 -1.46
CA ILE A 59 8.47 13.24 -1.30
C ILE A 59 9.86 12.73 -1.62
N GLU A 60 10.48 12.12 -0.61
CA GLU A 60 11.71 11.35 -0.75
C GLU A 60 11.39 9.85 -0.64
N VAL A 61 11.81 9.06 -1.63
CA VAL A 61 11.67 7.61 -1.63
C VAL A 61 13.02 6.98 -1.89
N VAL A 62 13.49 6.12 -0.97
CA VAL A 62 14.78 5.44 -1.03
C VAL A 62 15.96 6.41 -1.20
N GLY A 63 15.86 7.63 -0.62
CA GLY A 63 16.88 8.66 -0.70
C GLY A 63 16.84 9.53 -1.96
N TRP A 64 15.81 9.39 -2.79
CA TRP A 64 15.61 10.16 -4.01
C TRP A 64 14.38 11.06 -3.92
N ASP A 65 14.50 12.31 -4.35
CA ASP A 65 13.31 13.17 -4.58
C ASP A 65 12.53 12.62 -5.80
N LEU A 66 11.27 12.30 -5.57
CA LEU A 66 10.39 11.76 -6.62
C LEU A 66 10.13 12.72 -7.79
N ARG A 67 10.39 14.01 -7.63
CA ARG A 67 10.27 15.01 -8.71
C ARG A 67 11.40 14.88 -9.72
N GLU A 68 12.60 14.48 -9.26
CA GLU A 68 13.83 14.48 -10.04
C GLU A 68 14.22 13.07 -10.52
N ALA A 69 14.04 12.04 -9.69
CA ALA A 69 14.60 10.70 -9.90
C ALA A 69 13.53 9.59 -10.01
N LYS A 70 12.51 9.81 -10.86
CA LYS A 70 11.38 8.85 -11.00
C LYS A 70 11.80 7.47 -11.52
N ALA A 71 12.82 7.38 -12.36
CA ALA A 71 13.29 6.13 -12.93
C ALA A 71 14.04 5.30 -11.88
N GLU A 72 14.91 5.93 -11.12
CA GLU A 72 15.69 5.33 -10.03
C GLU A 72 14.76 4.79 -8.94
N VAL A 73 13.78 5.58 -8.54
CA VAL A 73 12.77 5.14 -7.56
C VAL A 73 11.96 3.96 -8.07
N ARG A 74 11.52 3.96 -9.33
CA ARG A 74 10.77 2.84 -9.92
C ARG A 74 11.55 1.54 -9.94
N ALA A 75 12.87 1.59 -10.06
CA ALA A 75 13.72 0.42 -10.00
C ALA A 75 13.80 -0.20 -8.59
N GLU A 76 13.48 0.58 -7.55
CA GLU A 76 13.56 0.18 -6.13
C GLU A 76 12.20 -0.14 -5.51
N ILE A 77 11.10 0.02 -6.27
CA ILE A 77 9.74 -0.22 -5.78
C ILE A 77 9.03 -1.32 -6.56
N GLY A 78 8.26 -2.13 -5.86
CA GLY A 78 7.25 -3.01 -6.42
C GLY A 78 5.86 -2.41 -6.23
N TYR A 79 4.97 -2.55 -7.21
CA TYR A 79 3.62 -2.01 -7.14
C TYR A 79 2.59 -3.07 -7.53
N VAL A 80 1.59 -3.27 -6.69
CA VAL A 80 0.43 -4.13 -6.95
C VAL A 80 -0.83 -3.27 -6.89
N ALA A 81 -1.49 -3.14 -8.02
CA ALA A 81 -2.72 -2.36 -8.14
C ALA A 81 -3.93 -3.11 -7.57
N GLN A 82 -4.95 -2.36 -7.14
CA GLN A 82 -6.24 -2.89 -6.67
C GLN A 82 -6.90 -3.81 -7.71
N LYS A 83 -6.95 -3.37 -8.97
CA LYS A 83 -7.44 -4.19 -10.07
C LYS A 83 -6.30 -5.00 -10.67
N PHE A 84 -6.59 -6.26 -11.04
CA PHE A 84 -5.64 -7.08 -11.76
C PHE A 84 -5.16 -6.34 -13.03
N SER A 85 -3.87 -5.99 -13.06
CA SER A 85 -3.27 -5.11 -14.07
C SER A 85 -2.23 -5.82 -14.94
N LEU A 86 -2.14 -7.15 -14.84
CA LEU A 86 -1.23 -7.95 -15.65
C LEU A 86 -1.85 -8.29 -17.02
N TYR A 87 -1.05 -8.87 -17.90
CA TYR A 87 -1.49 -9.22 -19.24
C TYR A 87 -2.36 -10.48 -19.25
N ASP A 88 -3.65 -10.30 -19.34
CA ASP A 88 -4.69 -11.35 -19.25
C ASP A 88 -4.50 -12.50 -20.25
N LYS A 89 -4.04 -12.20 -21.46
CA LYS A 89 -3.82 -13.19 -22.54
C LYS A 89 -2.50 -13.92 -22.41
N LEU A 90 -1.54 -13.39 -21.66
CA LEU A 90 -0.27 -14.04 -21.42
C LEU A 90 -0.42 -15.11 -20.34
N THR A 91 0.37 -16.18 -20.45
CA THR A 91 0.47 -17.20 -19.39
C THR A 91 1.16 -16.63 -18.15
N VAL A 92 1.09 -17.37 -17.04
CA VAL A 92 1.82 -17.06 -15.80
C VAL A 92 3.32 -16.85 -16.10
N GLU A 93 3.95 -17.82 -16.78
CA GLU A 93 5.37 -17.71 -17.12
C GLU A 93 5.66 -16.52 -18.03
N GLN A 94 4.80 -16.26 -19.02
CA GLN A 94 4.98 -15.12 -19.93
C GLN A 94 4.85 -13.78 -19.21
N ASN A 95 3.91 -13.62 -18.28
CA ASN A 95 3.82 -12.43 -17.44
C ASN A 95 5.11 -12.23 -16.64
N LEU A 96 5.56 -13.24 -15.90
CA LEU A 96 6.79 -13.17 -15.12
C LEU A 96 8.02 -12.83 -15.99
N ARG A 97 8.12 -13.43 -17.18
CA ARG A 97 9.21 -13.12 -18.12
C ARG A 97 9.12 -11.70 -18.66
N TYR A 98 7.92 -11.21 -18.96
CA TYR A 98 7.71 -9.84 -19.42
C TYR A 98 8.18 -8.83 -18.37
N PHE A 99 7.67 -8.94 -17.13
CA PHE A 99 8.09 -8.04 -16.05
C PHE A 99 9.56 -8.20 -15.69
N GLY A 100 10.10 -9.41 -15.70
CA GLY A 100 11.52 -9.62 -15.48
C GLY A 100 12.40 -8.90 -16.53
N ARG A 101 11.99 -8.92 -17.79
CA ARG A 101 12.68 -8.17 -18.85
C ARG A 101 12.58 -6.66 -18.64
N SER A 102 11.42 -6.16 -18.23
CA SER A 102 11.23 -4.74 -17.94
C SER A 102 12.13 -4.26 -16.79
N TYR A 103 12.51 -5.15 -15.86
CA TYR A 103 13.48 -4.91 -14.81
C TYR A 103 14.93 -5.23 -15.21
N GLY A 104 15.20 -5.45 -16.51
CA GLY A 104 16.57 -5.66 -17.04
C GLY A 104 17.13 -7.08 -16.85
N PHE A 105 16.31 -8.09 -16.57
CA PHE A 105 16.76 -9.48 -16.49
C PHE A 105 16.69 -10.17 -17.85
N TRP A 106 17.77 -10.87 -18.23
CA TRP A 106 17.89 -11.59 -19.50
C TRP A 106 18.51 -12.98 -19.30
N GLY A 107 18.38 -13.85 -20.31
CA GLY A 107 19.06 -15.14 -20.38
C GLY A 107 18.83 -16.05 -19.16
N PRO A 108 19.89 -16.73 -18.69
CA PRO A 108 19.79 -17.66 -17.54
C PRO A 108 19.34 -17.00 -16.25
N ARG A 109 19.70 -15.72 -16.03
CA ARG A 109 19.29 -14.95 -14.84
C ARG A 109 17.78 -14.77 -14.81
N LEU A 110 17.17 -14.40 -15.94
CA LEU A 110 15.70 -14.30 -16.06
C LEU A 110 15.02 -15.64 -15.77
N THR A 111 15.53 -16.71 -16.40
CA THR A 111 14.95 -18.06 -16.24
C THR A 111 14.98 -18.52 -14.78
N ARG A 112 16.09 -18.29 -14.08
CA ARG A 112 16.23 -18.59 -12.65
C ARG A 112 15.22 -17.79 -11.81
N ARG A 113 15.13 -16.45 -12.00
CA ARG A 113 14.20 -15.57 -11.28
C ARG A 113 12.74 -15.97 -11.47
N VAL A 114 12.35 -16.28 -12.70
CA VAL A 114 10.99 -16.75 -13.01
C VAL A 114 10.68 -18.07 -12.32
N ALA A 115 11.63 -19.03 -12.33
CA ALA A 115 11.45 -20.31 -11.65
C ALA A 115 11.36 -20.14 -10.11
N GLU A 116 12.18 -19.27 -9.52
CA GLU A 116 12.12 -18.93 -8.09
C GLU A 116 10.78 -18.31 -7.72
N ALA A 117 10.32 -17.33 -8.48
CA ALA A 117 9.02 -16.68 -8.27
C ALA A 117 7.86 -17.68 -8.39
N MET A 118 7.84 -18.54 -9.42
CA MET A 118 6.79 -19.56 -9.57
C MET A 118 6.74 -20.52 -8.39
N ARG A 119 7.90 -20.96 -7.86
CA ARG A 119 7.94 -21.83 -6.68
C ARG A 119 7.52 -21.10 -5.42
N GLY A 120 8.06 -19.90 -5.18
CA GLY A 120 7.81 -19.11 -3.98
C GLY A 120 6.34 -18.71 -3.79
N TYR A 121 5.62 -18.53 -4.89
CA TYR A 121 4.20 -18.12 -4.89
C TYR A 121 3.22 -19.24 -5.29
N GLY A 122 3.67 -20.51 -5.33
CA GLY A 122 2.78 -21.64 -5.64
C GLY A 122 2.22 -21.65 -7.06
N LEU A 123 2.86 -20.93 -8.00
CA LEU A 123 2.36 -20.73 -9.36
C LEU A 123 2.79 -21.82 -10.35
N SER A 124 3.58 -22.79 -9.92
CA SER A 124 4.16 -23.83 -10.81
C SER A 124 3.10 -24.65 -11.54
N ALA A 125 1.99 -24.99 -10.86
CA ALA A 125 0.87 -25.72 -11.46
C ALA A 125 0.15 -24.91 -12.56
N TYR A 126 0.20 -23.60 -12.49
CA TYR A 126 -0.46 -22.68 -13.42
C TYR A 126 0.47 -22.15 -14.52
N ARG A 127 1.70 -22.65 -14.62
CA ARG A 127 2.76 -22.11 -15.48
C ARG A 127 2.29 -21.71 -16.88
N ARG A 128 1.53 -22.58 -17.55
CA ARG A 128 1.06 -22.41 -18.94
C ARG A 128 -0.38 -21.86 -19.03
N MET A 129 -1.02 -21.59 -17.89
CA MET A 129 -2.38 -21.08 -17.86
C MET A 129 -2.39 -19.58 -18.18
N PRO A 130 -3.29 -19.09 -19.06
CA PRO A 130 -3.48 -17.65 -19.27
C PRO A 130 -3.92 -16.97 -17.98
N ALA A 131 -3.40 -15.77 -17.72
CA ALA A 131 -3.65 -15.05 -16.47
C ALA A 131 -5.15 -14.78 -16.23
N LYS A 132 -5.95 -14.55 -17.29
CA LYS A 132 -7.40 -14.37 -17.18
C LYS A 132 -8.12 -15.57 -16.55
N SER A 133 -7.60 -16.77 -16.77
CA SER A 133 -8.21 -18.06 -16.35
C SER A 133 -7.78 -18.49 -14.94
N LEU A 134 -6.88 -17.74 -14.29
CA LEU A 134 -6.43 -18.04 -12.94
C LEU A 134 -7.54 -17.84 -11.90
N PRO A 135 -7.59 -18.67 -10.84
CA PRO A 135 -8.34 -18.35 -9.63
C PRO A 135 -7.92 -16.99 -9.06
N VAL A 136 -8.83 -16.32 -8.35
CA VAL A 136 -8.59 -14.97 -7.78
C VAL A 136 -7.33 -14.92 -6.92
N GLY A 137 -7.12 -15.91 -6.04
CA GLY A 137 -5.91 -15.99 -5.22
C GLY A 137 -4.64 -16.10 -6.07
N ALA A 138 -4.61 -16.96 -7.09
CA ALA A 138 -3.45 -17.12 -7.97
C ALA A 138 -3.19 -15.87 -8.84
N LYS A 139 -4.22 -15.11 -9.22
CA LYS A 139 -4.05 -13.79 -9.87
C LYS A 139 -3.31 -12.82 -8.96
N ARG A 140 -3.69 -12.75 -7.70
CA ARG A 140 -3.02 -11.91 -6.71
C ARG A 140 -1.57 -12.35 -6.49
N ASP A 141 -1.35 -13.66 -6.31
CA ASP A 141 -0.01 -14.21 -6.12
C ASP A 141 0.90 -13.92 -7.32
N LEU A 142 0.36 -14.00 -8.54
CA LEU A 142 1.08 -13.62 -9.76
C LEU A 142 1.42 -12.13 -9.77
N SER A 143 0.50 -11.26 -9.36
CA SER A 143 0.76 -9.81 -9.29
C SER A 143 1.88 -9.48 -8.32
N ILE A 144 1.88 -10.11 -7.14
CA ILE A 144 2.93 -9.94 -6.13
C ILE A 144 4.26 -10.52 -6.64
N ALA A 145 4.23 -11.72 -7.23
CA ALA A 145 5.42 -12.34 -7.79
C ALA A 145 6.08 -11.46 -8.86
N CYS A 146 5.28 -10.83 -9.75
CA CYS A 146 5.78 -9.89 -10.74
C CYS A 146 6.39 -8.64 -10.09
N ALA A 147 5.72 -8.07 -9.09
CA ALA A 147 6.18 -6.87 -8.38
C ALA A 147 7.48 -7.10 -7.58
N LEU A 148 7.75 -8.34 -7.17
CA LEU A 148 8.93 -8.71 -6.36
C LEU A 148 10.08 -9.35 -7.15
N LEU A 149 9.95 -9.53 -8.46
CA LEU A 149 10.99 -10.16 -9.29
C LEU A 149 12.36 -9.51 -9.19
N HIS A 150 12.42 -8.20 -9.03
CA HIS A 150 13.64 -7.41 -8.96
C HIS A 150 14.14 -7.14 -7.54
N HIS A 151 13.47 -7.74 -6.51
CA HIS A 151 13.77 -7.53 -5.09
C HIS A 151 13.74 -6.05 -4.69
N PRO A 152 12.59 -5.38 -4.84
CA PRO A 152 12.44 -3.98 -4.48
C PRO A 152 12.68 -3.75 -2.99
N LYS A 153 13.12 -2.55 -2.63
CA LYS A 153 13.24 -2.12 -1.23
C LYS A 153 11.90 -1.81 -0.60
N ILE A 154 10.92 -1.40 -1.44
CA ILE A 154 9.57 -1.06 -1.00
C ILE A 154 8.56 -1.79 -1.87
N LEU A 155 7.57 -2.41 -1.25
CA LEU A 155 6.40 -2.99 -1.92
C LEU A 155 5.16 -2.16 -1.59
N PHE A 156 4.53 -1.63 -2.62
CA PHE A 156 3.28 -0.91 -2.55
C PHE A 156 2.09 -1.81 -2.92
N LEU A 157 1.06 -1.88 -2.07
CA LEU A 157 -0.11 -2.74 -2.22
C LEU A 157 -1.38 -1.89 -2.11
N ASP A 158 -2.08 -1.71 -3.23
CA ASP A 158 -3.33 -0.94 -3.28
C ASP A 158 -4.52 -1.87 -3.11
N GLU A 159 -5.15 -1.86 -1.91
CA GLU A 159 -6.31 -2.70 -1.54
C GLU A 159 -6.19 -4.18 -1.96
N ALA A 160 -5.01 -4.76 -1.80
CA ALA A 160 -4.66 -6.07 -2.35
C ALA A 160 -5.46 -7.25 -1.78
N THR A 161 -6.23 -7.06 -0.70
CA THR A 161 -7.09 -8.07 -0.08
C THR A 161 -8.56 -7.93 -0.45
N SER A 162 -8.93 -6.94 -1.24
CA SER A 162 -10.31 -6.72 -1.67
C SER A 162 -10.88 -7.96 -2.36
N GLY A 163 -12.05 -8.43 -1.92
CA GLY A 163 -12.70 -9.63 -2.45
C GLY A 163 -12.10 -10.97 -2.00
N ALA A 164 -11.11 -10.98 -1.11
CA ALA A 164 -10.56 -12.21 -0.54
C ALA A 164 -11.40 -12.70 0.66
N ASP A 165 -11.54 -14.02 0.77
CA ASP A 165 -12.10 -14.64 1.96
C ASP A 165 -11.16 -14.50 3.18
N LEU A 166 -11.67 -14.73 4.38
CA LEU A 166 -10.94 -14.51 5.63
C LEU A 166 -9.66 -15.37 5.74
N ALA A 167 -9.68 -16.62 5.28
CA ALA A 167 -8.52 -17.50 5.34
C ALA A 167 -7.42 -17.04 4.37
N SER A 168 -7.81 -16.69 3.14
CA SER A 168 -6.91 -16.11 2.12
C SER A 168 -6.31 -14.79 2.58
N ARG A 169 -7.09 -13.93 3.25
CA ARG A 169 -6.61 -12.67 3.80
C ARG A 169 -5.57 -12.89 4.89
N ARG A 170 -5.81 -13.80 5.84
CA ARG A 170 -4.85 -14.17 6.90
C ARG A 170 -3.56 -14.77 6.34
N ALA A 171 -3.66 -15.63 5.32
CA ALA A 171 -2.48 -16.20 4.65
C ALA A 171 -1.65 -15.12 3.96
N PHE A 172 -2.30 -14.18 3.29
CA PHE A 172 -1.68 -13.02 2.66
C PHE A 172 -0.91 -12.16 3.66
N TRP A 173 -1.53 -11.75 4.78
CA TRP A 173 -0.88 -10.95 5.81
C TRP A 173 0.33 -11.66 6.42
N ARG A 174 0.24 -12.98 6.68
CA ARG A 174 1.39 -13.77 7.10
C ARG A 174 2.55 -13.75 6.10
N SER A 175 2.25 -13.73 4.79
CA SER A 175 3.31 -13.62 3.77
C SER A 175 3.95 -12.23 3.76
N LEU A 176 3.17 -11.17 3.96
CA LEU A 176 3.70 -9.80 4.09
C LEU A 176 4.59 -9.64 5.32
N THR A 177 4.19 -10.18 6.48
CA THR A 177 5.00 -10.16 7.69
C THR A 177 6.36 -10.83 7.47
N LYS A 178 6.41 -11.96 6.73
CA LYS A 178 7.68 -12.61 6.37
C LYS A 178 8.54 -11.74 5.45
N LEU A 179 7.93 -11.05 4.48
CA LEU A 179 8.65 -10.14 3.58
C LEU A 179 9.21 -8.93 4.33
N ALA A 180 8.44 -8.36 5.25
CA ALA A 180 8.89 -7.25 6.10
C ALA A 180 10.05 -7.68 7.01
N ALA A 181 9.94 -8.85 7.65
CA ALA A 181 11.01 -9.44 8.45
C ALA A 181 12.30 -9.72 7.65
N ALA A 182 12.18 -9.98 6.34
CA ALA A 182 13.31 -10.10 5.41
C ALA A 182 13.89 -8.75 4.96
N GLY A 183 13.34 -7.62 5.43
CA GLY A 183 13.85 -6.27 5.19
C GLY A 183 13.15 -5.47 4.08
N THR A 184 12.09 -6.01 3.46
CA THR A 184 11.27 -5.26 2.50
C THR A 184 10.32 -4.34 3.26
N THR A 185 10.34 -3.04 2.97
CA THR A 185 9.34 -2.09 3.50
C THR A 185 8.03 -2.27 2.74
N ILE A 186 6.90 -2.28 3.44
CA ILE A 186 5.60 -2.53 2.82
C ILE A 186 4.67 -1.36 3.12
N VAL A 187 4.04 -0.81 2.07
CA VAL A 187 3.01 0.22 2.21
C VAL A 187 1.70 -0.33 1.66
N VAL A 188 0.66 -0.34 2.48
CA VAL A 188 -0.65 -0.88 2.08
C VAL A 188 -1.73 0.20 2.19
N THR A 189 -2.66 0.22 1.24
CA THR A 189 -3.94 0.90 1.43
C THR A 189 -5.00 -0.13 1.77
N THR A 190 -5.87 0.18 2.71
CA THR A 190 -7.02 -0.65 3.05
C THR A 190 -8.18 0.18 3.60
N HIS A 191 -9.38 -0.32 3.46
CA HIS A 191 -10.58 0.16 4.12
C HIS A 191 -11.07 -0.82 5.21
N PHE A 192 -10.39 -1.96 5.37
CA PHE A 192 -10.67 -2.93 6.41
C PHE A 192 -9.91 -2.59 7.69
N MET A 193 -10.61 -2.17 8.73
CA MET A 193 -9.98 -1.74 9.99
C MET A 193 -9.24 -2.88 10.70
N GLU A 194 -9.70 -4.13 10.55
CA GLU A 194 -9.03 -5.32 11.06
C GLU A 194 -7.59 -5.49 10.52
N GLU A 195 -7.33 -5.00 9.31
CA GLU A 195 -6.02 -5.13 8.68
C GLU A 195 -4.95 -4.23 9.30
N ALA A 196 -5.37 -3.16 9.96
CA ALA A 196 -4.47 -2.28 10.70
C ALA A 196 -3.76 -3.00 11.85
N GLU A 197 -4.34 -4.06 12.40
CA GLU A 197 -3.70 -4.86 13.46
C GLU A 197 -2.45 -5.62 12.96
N TYR A 198 -2.29 -5.79 11.64
CA TYR A 198 -1.09 -6.38 11.03
C TYR A 198 -0.03 -5.35 10.67
N CYS A 199 -0.34 -4.05 10.75
CA CYS A 199 0.60 -2.97 10.47
C CYS A 199 1.43 -2.65 11.72
N ASP A 200 2.71 -2.35 11.53
CA ASP A 200 3.55 -1.80 12.62
C ASP A 200 3.08 -0.39 13.00
N ARG A 201 2.79 0.43 11.98
CA ARG A 201 2.19 1.75 12.11
C ARG A 201 1.23 2.00 10.94
N PHE A 202 0.29 2.87 11.15
CA PHE A 202 -0.62 3.32 10.11
C PHE A 202 -1.07 4.76 10.35
N LEU A 203 -1.54 5.39 9.29
CA LEU A 203 -2.25 6.66 9.39
C LEU A 203 -3.74 6.45 9.09
N ILE A 204 -4.57 7.24 9.77
CA ILE A 204 -5.99 7.40 9.45
C ILE A 204 -6.14 8.69 8.66
N GLN A 205 -6.68 8.58 7.44
CA GLN A 205 -6.92 9.72 6.56
C GLN A 205 -8.43 9.90 6.32
N ASP A 206 -8.91 11.16 6.44
CA ASP A 206 -10.28 11.54 6.07
C ASP A 206 -10.28 12.95 5.48
N ALA A 207 -11.03 13.15 4.38
CA ALA A 207 -11.10 14.41 3.64
C ALA A 207 -9.72 15.03 3.35
N GLY A 208 -8.76 14.20 2.91
CA GLY A 208 -7.43 14.62 2.51
C GLY A 208 -6.46 14.91 3.67
N ARG A 209 -6.86 14.81 4.94
CA ARG A 209 -6.04 15.12 6.12
C ARG A 209 -5.71 13.87 6.91
N ILE A 210 -4.53 13.84 7.54
CA ILE A 210 -4.19 12.82 8.54
C ILE A 210 -4.89 13.19 9.85
N LEU A 211 -5.68 12.26 10.39
CA LEU A 211 -6.37 12.41 11.67
C LEU A 211 -5.59 11.76 12.82
N ALA A 212 -4.91 10.65 12.54
CA ALA A 212 -4.07 9.96 13.51
C ALA A 212 -2.95 9.22 12.78
N LEU A 213 -1.82 9.01 13.45
CA LEU A 213 -0.66 8.26 12.98
C LEU A 213 0.02 7.60 14.16
N GLY A 214 0.26 6.29 14.07
CA GLY A 214 0.94 5.53 15.11
C GLY A 214 0.78 4.03 14.95
N SER A 215 1.27 3.27 15.91
CA SER A 215 1.00 1.84 16.07
C SER A 215 -0.47 1.61 16.45
N PRO A 216 -0.99 0.37 16.30
CA PRO A 216 -2.34 0.04 16.72
C PRO A 216 -2.65 0.43 18.17
N GLY A 217 -1.68 0.22 19.08
CA GLY A 217 -1.80 0.61 20.49
C GLY A 217 -1.86 2.12 20.70
N GLU A 218 -1.00 2.88 20.04
CA GLU A 218 -0.96 4.35 20.13
C GLU A 218 -2.23 4.98 19.58
N VAL A 219 -2.76 4.48 18.46
CA VAL A 219 -4.01 5.00 17.87
C VAL A 219 -5.23 4.70 18.75
N ARG A 220 -5.31 3.51 19.37
CA ARG A 220 -6.34 3.21 20.37
C ARG A 220 -6.24 4.12 21.59
N ALA A 221 -5.04 4.34 22.11
CA ALA A 221 -4.82 5.24 23.25
C ALA A 221 -5.18 6.69 22.92
N PHE A 222 -4.84 7.15 21.71
CA PHE A 222 -5.23 8.48 21.22
C PHE A 222 -6.75 8.63 21.17
N ALA A 223 -7.46 7.67 20.56
CA ALA A 223 -8.92 7.67 20.46
C ALA A 223 -9.62 7.66 21.82
N ALA A 224 -9.11 6.87 22.78
CA ALA A 224 -9.65 6.80 24.13
C ALA A 224 -9.51 8.13 24.90
N LYS A 225 -8.43 8.86 24.67
CA LYS A 225 -8.19 10.18 25.25
C LYS A 225 -9.10 11.26 24.64
N ASP A 226 -9.32 11.18 23.33
CA ASP A 226 -10.08 12.18 22.57
C ASP A 226 -11.61 11.99 22.68
N ALA A 227 -12.08 10.79 23.08
CA ALA A 227 -13.48 10.44 23.28
C ALA A 227 -13.73 9.90 24.69
N PRO A 228 -13.65 10.74 25.75
CA PRO A 228 -13.85 10.31 27.13
C PRO A 228 -15.25 9.71 27.32
N GLY A 229 -15.32 8.52 27.93
CA GLY A 229 -16.57 7.79 28.15
C GLY A 229 -16.90 6.76 27.07
N ARG A 230 -16.15 6.69 25.97
CA ARG A 230 -16.28 5.64 24.97
C ARG A 230 -15.29 4.49 25.22
N THR A 231 -15.76 3.26 25.16
CA THR A 231 -14.89 2.08 25.28
C THR A 231 -14.23 1.79 23.92
N ILE A 232 -12.91 1.92 23.83
CA ILE A 232 -12.12 1.64 22.63
C ILE A 232 -11.45 0.26 22.78
N ARG A 233 -12.00 -0.78 22.14
CA ARG A 233 -11.48 -2.16 22.21
C ARG A 233 -10.75 -2.56 20.92
N SER A 234 -11.16 -2.05 19.79
CA SER A 234 -10.66 -2.39 18.46
C SER A 234 -10.14 -1.16 17.71
N ILE A 235 -9.42 -1.38 16.60
CA ILE A 235 -9.07 -0.29 15.68
C ILE A 235 -10.32 0.31 15.02
N GLU A 236 -11.36 -0.49 14.83
CA GLU A 236 -12.65 0.00 14.31
C GLU A 236 -13.28 1.01 15.27
N ASP A 237 -13.33 0.71 16.58
CA ASP A 237 -13.82 1.67 17.59
C ASP A 237 -13.01 2.96 17.57
N ALA A 238 -11.67 2.85 17.52
CA ALA A 238 -10.77 3.98 17.47
C ALA A 238 -11.00 4.82 16.20
N PHE A 239 -11.11 4.17 15.05
CA PHE A 239 -11.36 4.82 13.77
C PHE A 239 -12.67 5.62 13.79
N ILE A 240 -13.77 5.01 14.25
CA ILE A 240 -15.07 5.67 14.32
C ILE A 240 -14.98 6.90 15.23
N ALA A 241 -14.39 6.76 16.43
CA ALA A 241 -14.26 7.86 17.38
C ALA A 241 -13.47 9.05 16.79
N ILE A 242 -12.30 8.77 16.18
CA ILE A 242 -11.42 9.78 15.57
C ILE A 242 -12.11 10.50 14.40
N VAL A 243 -12.76 9.74 13.50
CA VAL A 243 -13.43 10.32 12.33
C VAL A 243 -14.66 11.14 12.72
N GLU A 244 -15.46 10.68 13.67
CA GLU A 244 -16.63 11.41 14.17
C GLU A 244 -16.20 12.73 14.84
N ALA A 245 -15.17 12.71 15.69
CA ALA A 245 -14.64 13.92 16.33
C ALA A 245 -14.14 14.93 15.28
N ALA A 246 -13.35 14.49 14.31
CA ALA A 246 -12.84 15.36 13.25
C ALA A 246 -13.96 15.96 12.38
N ARG A 247 -15.01 15.18 12.08
CA ARG A 247 -16.18 15.66 11.31
C ARG A 247 -17.02 16.64 12.10
N ALA A 248 -17.15 16.47 13.42
CA ALA A 248 -17.85 17.41 14.29
C ALA A 248 -17.16 18.79 14.34
N VAL A 249 -15.82 18.81 14.42
CA VAL A 249 -15.04 20.05 14.37
C VAL A 249 -15.25 20.77 13.03
N ARG A 250 -15.08 20.07 11.90
CA ARG A 250 -15.28 20.65 10.56
C ARG A 250 -16.68 21.21 10.33
N LYS A 251 -17.70 20.54 10.88
CA LYS A 251 -19.10 21.03 10.78
C LYS A 251 -19.30 22.33 11.55
N LYS A 252 -18.64 22.51 12.70
CA LYS A 252 -18.67 23.76 13.48
C LYS A 252 -17.96 24.89 12.74
N GLU A 253 -16.77 24.62 12.18
CA GLU A 253 -16.00 25.60 11.39
C GLU A 253 -16.75 26.08 10.13
N ALA A 254 -17.48 25.19 9.45
CA ALA A 254 -18.29 25.54 8.28
C ALA A 254 -19.58 26.31 8.61
N ALA A 255 -20.01 26.31 9.88
CA ALA A 255 -21.21 27.00 10.35
C ALA A 255 -20.92 28.37 11.00
N SER A 256 -19.63 28.70 11.20
CA SER A 256 -19.11 29.97 11.71
C SER A 256 -18.68 30.87 10.57
#